data_a7a404d65d959fa755aa2db2447b1699
#
_entry.id   a7a404d65d959fa755aa2db2447b1699
#
_cell.length_a   1.000
_cell.length_b   1.000
_cell.length_c   1.000
_cell.angle_alpha   90.00
_cell.angle_beta   90.00
_cell.angle_gamma   90.00
#
_symmetry.space_group_name_H-M   'P 1'
#
loop_
_entity.id
_entity.type
_entity.pdbx_description
1 polymer ?
#
loop_
_entity_poly.entity_id
_entity_poly.type
_entity_poly.pdbx_seq_one_letter_code
_entity_poly.pdbx_strand_id
1 'polypeptide(L)'
;MIRKDYHHGNLKEEFLKIAFDFIHNDDIENLTLKILADKTGTSRSAIYRHFSSKDDLIKTIIEVGFDEFDKHISPILLNKNENLVDRFYLATKGYIYWAKDNPNLYRLLFGKKYAPLRESLLSIKDDSCKAFVSLKQTVQDGQESGIIKKEDSYKQAIIIWASLHGLSSLIIDDFLDVQEIYEELYNDMFKSLLSGLISNKVKLISSIPFVNNILKPKEL
;
A
#
# COMPACT_ATOMS: atom_id res chain seq x y z
N MET A 1 -29.22 32.67 -12.55
CA MET A 1 -28.69 31.99 -11.34
C MET A 1 -29.22 30.57 -11.36
N ILE A 2 -28.41 29.59 -11.81
CA ILE A 2 -28.78 28.16 -11.82
C ILE A 2 -28.40 27.61 -10.42
N ARG A 3 -29.42 27.33 -9.59
CA ARG A 3 -29.22 26.55 -8.37
C ARG A 3 -28.76 25.15 -8.79
N LYS A 4 -27.49 24.79 -8.55
CA LYS A 4 -27.03 23.41 -8.57
C LYS A 4 -27.86 22.67 -7.51
N ASP A 5 -28.61 21.66 -7.94
CA ASP A 5 -29.28 20.73 -7.01
C ASP A 5 -28.24 20.08 -6.11
N TYR A 6 -28.26 20.47 -4.85
CA TYR A 6 -27.42 19.90 -3.79
C TYR A 6 -27.99 18.52 -3.43
N HIS A 7 -27.36 17.46 -3.92
CA HIS A 7 -27.63 16.11 -3.43
C HIS A 7 -27.11 15.97 -2.00
N HIS A 8 -28.00 16.13 -1.02
CA HIS A 8 -27.72 16.04 0.42
C HIS A 8 -27.28 14.64 0.89
N GLY A 9 -27.18 13.64 0.00
CA GLY A 9 -26.86 12.25 0.34
C GLY A 9 -25.37 11.89 0.33
N ASN A 10 -24.48 12.74 -0.21
CA ASN A 10 -23.08 12.34 -0.47
C ASN A 10 -22.02 13.39 -0.11
N LEU A 11 -22.33 14.33 0.79
CA LEU A 11 -21.41 15.44 1.11
C LEU A 11 -20.14 14.94 1.80
N LYS A 12 -20.22 13.88 2.61
CA LYS A 12 -19.04 13.26 3.25
C LYS A 12 -18.08 12.67 2.21
N GLU A 13 -18.60 12.01 1.20
CA GLU A 13 -17.80 11.46 0.11
C GLU A 13 -17.18 12.55 -0.76
N GLU A 14 -17.90 13.64 -0.99
CA GLU A 14 -17.37 14.81 -1.70
C GLU A 14 -16.22 15.46 -0.93
N PHE A 15 -16.34 15.61 0.39
CA PHE A 15 -15.24 16.07 1.25
C PHE A 15 -14.04 15.16 1.18
N LEU A 16 -14.25 13.83 1.24
CA LEU A 16 -13.16 12.86 1.15
C LEU A 16 -12.50 12.90 -0.22
N LYS A 17 -13.27 12.94 -1.32
CA LYS A 17 -12.73 13.07 -2.67
C LYS A 17 -11.79 14.27 -2.79
N ILE A 18 -12.26 15.46 -2.34
CA ILE A 18 -11.45 16.68 -2.38
C ILE A 18 -10.24 16.57 -1.46
N ALA A 19 -10.35 15.88 -0.31
CA ALA A 19 -9.22 15.65 0.58
C ALA A 19 -8.15 14.75 -0.07
N PHE A 20 -8.55 13.68 -0.77
CA PHE A 20 -7.63 12.82 -1.53
C PHE A 20 -6.99 13.57 -2.69
N ASP A 21 -7.76 14.34 -3.48
CA ASP A 21 -7.23 15.19 -4.55
C ASP A 21 -6.23 16.22 -4.00
N PHE A 22 -6.46 16.74 -2.79
CA PHE A 22 -5.54 17.67 -2.12
C PHE A 22 -4.25 16.97 -1.72
N ILE A 23 -4.33 15.82 -1.05
CA ILE A 23 -3.17 15.04 -0.57
C ILE A 23 -2.30 14.58 -1.75
N HIS A 24 -2.88 14.26 -2.89
CA HIS A 24 -2.12 13.89 -4.08
C HIS A 24 -1.15 15.01 -4.51
N ASN A 25 -1.52 16.28 -4.32
CA ASN A 25 -0.77 17.44 -4.78
C ASN A 25 -0.04 18.21 -3.65
N ASP A 26 -0.40 17.98 -2.37
CA ASP A 26 0.10 18.76 -1.24
C ASP A 26 0.13 17.90 0.04
N ASP A 27 0.84 18.40 1.06
CA ASP A 27 0.90 17.73 2.37
C ASP A 27 -0.45 17.88 3.11
N ILE A 28 -0.89 16.78 3.74
CA ILE A 28 -2.08 16.74 4.61
C ILE A 28 -2.03 17.81 5.73
N GLU A 29 -0.83 18.25 6.12
CA GLU A 29 -0.67 19.30 7.12
C GLU A 29 -1.31 20.61 6.71
N ASN A 30 -1.26 20.93 5.43
CA ASN A 30 -1.82 22.13 4.84
C ASN A 30 -3.35 22.03 4.66
N LEU A 31 -3.92 20.82 4.73
CA LEU A 31 -5.36 20.62 4.64
C LEU A 31 -6.06 21.05 5.94
N THR A 32 -7.05 21.92 5.81
CA THR A 32 -7.92 22.34 6.92
C THR A 32 -9.39 22.10 6.58
N LEU A 33 -10.22 21.93 7.62
CA LEU A 33 -11.68 21.83 7.43
C LEU A 33 -12.24 23.07 6.70
N LYS A 34 -11.60 24.24 6.89
CA LYS A 34 -11.98 25.46 6.15
C LYS A 34 -11.73 25.31 4.65
N ILE A 35 -10.54 24.83 4.26
CA ILE A 35 -10.19 24.62 2.85
C ILE A 35 -11.17 23.65 2.19
N LEU A 36 -11.56 22.56 2.87
CA LEU A 36 -12.56 21.64 2.36
C LEU A 36 -13.93 22.29 2.19
N ALA A 37 -14.38 23.06 3.18
CA ALA A 37 -15.66 23.78 3.10
C ALA A 37 -15.65 24.79 1.94
N ASP A 38 -14.57 25.54 1.77
CA ASP A 38 -14.41 26.52 0.70
C ASP A 38 -14.40 25.83 -0.69
N LYS A 39 -13.68 24.70 -0.82
CA LYS A 39 -13.60 23.94 -2.10
C LYS A 39 -14.93 23.27 -2.48
N THR A 40 -15.73 22.84 -1.51
CA THR A 40 -17.05 22.25 -1.75
C THR A 40 -18.16 23.31 -1.89
N GLY A 41 -17.84 24.57 -1.62
CA GLY A 41 -18.85 25.64 -1.60
C GLY A 41 -19.86 25.50 -0.45
N THR A 42 -19.50 24.81 0.64
CA THR A 42 -20.34 24.57 1.79
C THR A 42 -20.01 25.50 2.96
N SER A 43 -20.92 25.57 3.94
CA SER A 43 -20.64 26.30 5.17
C SER A 43 -19.71 25.52 6.09
N ARG A 44 -18.94 26.22 6.94
CA ARG A 44 -18.15 25.59 8.00
C ARG A 44 -19.00 24.68 8.91
N SER A 45 -20.23 25.08 9.22
CA SER A 45 -21.11 24.24 10.03
C SER A 45 -21.51 22.95 9.34
N ALA A 46 -21.51 22.90 8.00
CA ALA A 46 -21.82 21.69 7.26
C ALA A 46 -20.70 20.65 7.41
N ILE A 47 -19.42 21.05 7.30
CA ILE A 47 -18.31 20.12 7.45
C ILE A 47 -18.18 19.59 8.89
N TYR A 48 -18.43 20.42 9.91
CA TYR A 48 -18.40 20.00 11.31
C TYR A 48 -19.50 18.99 11.70
N ARG A 49 -20.54 18.81 10.86
CA ARG A 49 -21.52 17.72 11.02
C ARG A 49 -20.95 16.36 10.62
N HIS A 50 -19.90 16.34 9.80
CA HIS A 50 -19.27 15.12 9.27
C HIS A 50 -17.96 14.81 9.95
N PHE A 51 -17.18 15.82 10.33
CA PHE A 51 -15.88 15.69 10.98
C PHE A 51 -15.79 16.64 12.16
N SER A 52 -15.70 16.07 13.36
CA SER A 52 -15.67 16.83 14.62
C SER A 52 -14.38 17.65 14.78
N SER A 53 -13.28 17.20 14.12
CA SER A 53 -11.96 17.81 14.18
C SER A 53 -11.14 17.47 12.93
N LYS A 54 -9.96 18.11 12.79
CA LYS A 54 -8.99 17.72 11.76
C LYS A 54 -8.51 16.27 11.97
N ASP A 55 -8.31 15.84 13.21
CA ASP A 55 -7.89 14.48 13.52
C ASP A 55 -8.96 13.44 13.12
N ASP A 56 -10.23 13.76 13.29
CA ASP A 56 -11.35 12.91 12.86
C ASP A 56 -11.39 12.76 11.33
N LEU A 57 -11.18 13.87 10.60
CA LEU A 57 -10.97 13.83 9.15
C LEU A 57 -9.78 12.96 8.77
N ILE A 58 -8.61 13.17 9.41
CA ILE A 58 -7.39 12.41 9.12
C ILE A 58 -7.60 10.93 9.40
N LYS A 59 -8.26 10.54 10.50
CA LYS A 59 -8.61 9.14 10.78
C LYS A 59 -9.45 8.53 9.65
N THR A 60 -10.48 9.24 9.20
CA THR A 60 -11.32 8.75 8.09
C THR A 60 -10.50 8.60 6.79
N ILE A 61 -9.58 9.54 6.51
CA ILE A 61 -8.69 9.44 5.35
C ILE A 61 -7.75 8.25 5.48
N ILE A 62 -7.22 7.97 6.68
CA ILE A 62 -6.38 6.79 6.94
C ILE A 62 -7.17 5.50 6.69
N GLU A 63 -8.40 5.38 7.20
CA GLU A 63 -9.28 4.22 6.97
C GLU A 63 -9.52 3.98 5.48
N VAL A 64 -9.96 5.01 4.75
CA VAL A 64 -10.22 4.92 3.31
C VAL A 64 -8.94 4.66 2.54
N GLY A 65 -7.83 5.28 2.91
CA GLY A 65 -6.52 5.09 2.27
C GLY A 65 -6.01 3.65 2.40
N PHE A 66 -6.20 3.02 3.56
CA PHE A 66 -5.88 1.59 3.72
C PHE A 66 -6.82 0.69 2.93
N ASP A 67 -8.11 1.02 2.84
CA ASP A 67 -9.04 0.28 1.98
C ASP A 67 -8.67 0.40 0.48
N GLU A 68 -8.22 1.56 0.03
CA GLU A 68 -7.73 1.75 -1.36
C GLU A 68 -6.43 0.97 -1.60
N PHE A 69 -5.49 1.02 -0.65
CA PHE A 69 -4.26 0.23 -0.71
C PHE A 69 -4.56 -1.28 -0.75
N ASP A 70 -5.48 -1.75 0.11
CA ASP A 70 -5.90 -3.15 0.14
C ASP A 70 -6.53 -3.60 -1.18
N LYS A 71 -7.44 -2.82 -1.76
CA LYS A 71 -8.06 -3.10 -3.06
C LYS A 71 -7.03 -3.23 -4.18
N HIS A 72 -5.88 -2.55 -4.06
CA HIS A 72 -4.82 -2.62 -5.06
C HIS A 72 -3.95 -3.89 -4.89
N ILE A 73 -3.70 -4.34 -3.67
CA ILE A 73 -2.72 -5.40 -3.37
C ILE A 73 -3.37 -6.76 -3.16
N SER A 74 -4.40 -6.85 -2.31
CA SER A 74 -4.96 -8.13 -1.89
C SER A 74 -5.55 -8.97 -3.03
N PRO A 75 -6.24 -8.41 -4.03
CA PRO A 75 -6.76 -9.21 -5.14
C PRO A 75 -5.66 -9.91 -5.94
N ILE A 76 -4.48 -9.29 -6.07
CA ILE A 76 -3.34 -9.87 -6.78
C ILE A 76 -2.76 -11.04 -5.95
N LEU A 77 -2.52 -10.82 -4.64
CA LEU A 77 -1.99 -11.84 -3.74
C LEU A 77 -2.89 -13.08 -3.67
N LEU A 78 -4.20 -12.88 -3.66
CA LEU A 78 -5.19 -13.95 -3.48
C LEU A 78 -5.66 -14.60 -4.80
N ASN A 79 -5.16 -14.15 -5.96
CA ASN A 79 -5.54 -14.71 -7.26
C ASN A 79 -4.97 -16.10 -7.48
N LYS A 80 -5.70 -17.14 -7.07
CA LYS A 80 -5.26 -18.55 -7.20
C LYS A 80 -5.25 -19.08 -8.66
N ASN A 81 -5.69 -18.29 -9.64
CA ASN A 81 -5.55 -18.64 -11.05
C ASN A 81 -4.13 -18.42 -11.59
N GLU A 82 -3.34 -17.59 -10.88
CA GLU A 82 -1.94 -17.35 -11.19
C GLU A 82 -1.03 -18.21 -10.29
N ASN A 83 0.18 -18.55 -10.77
CA ASN A 83 1.13 -19.24 -9.92
C ASN A 83 1.60 -18.35 -8.75
N LEU A 84 2.04 -18.96 -7.68
CA LEU A 84 2.41 -18.27 -6.43
C LEU A 84 3.48 -17.19 -6.64
N VAL A 85 4.50 -17.48 -7.44
CA VAL A 85 5.65 -16.56 -7.61
C VAL A 85 5.25 -15.34 -8.44
N ASP A 86 4.42 -15.53 -9.48
CA ASP A 86 3.95 -14.42 -10.32
C ASP A 86 3.04 -13.49 -9.55
N ARG A 87 2.04 -14.02 -8.80
CA ARG A 87 1.21 -13.14 -7.95
C ARG A 87 2.01 -12.44 -6.87
N PHE A 88 3.00 -13.11 -6.29
CA PHE A 88 3.90 -12.52 -5.31
C PHE A 88 4.73 -11.38 -5.92
N TYR A 89 5.31 -11.60 -7.11
CA TYR A 89 6.03 -10.56 -7.85
C TYR A 89 5.14 -9.38 -8.21
N LEU A 90 3.98 -9.64 -8.80
CA LEU A 90 3.06 -8.59 -9.24
C LEU A 90 2.54 -7.76 -8.06
N ALA A 91 2.18 -8.40 -6.95
CA ALA A 91 1.69 -7.70 -5.77
C ALA A 91 2.78 -6.85 -5.09
N THR A 92 4.01 -7.40 -4.95
CA THR A 92 5.12 -6.66 -4.34
C THR A 92 5.59 -5.52 -5.25
N LYS A 93 5.57 -5.71 -6.58
CA LYS A 93 5.81 -4.63 -7.54
C LYS A 93 4.71 -3.57 -7.45
N GLY A 94 3.45 -3.99 -7.41
CA GLY A 94 2.30 -3.11 -7.22
C GLY A 94 2.40 -2.25 -5.96
N TYR A 95 2.92 -2.83 -4.86
CA TYR A 95 3.18 -2.10 -3.63
C TYR A 95 4.12 -0.90 -3.85
N ILE A 96 5.27 -1.14 -4.50
CA ILE A 96 6.28 -0.10 -4.77
C ILE A 96 5.70 1.00 -5.68
N TYR A 97 5.01 0.60 -6.76
CA TYR A 97 4.41 1.56 -7.69
C TYR A 97 3.32 2.39 -7.02
N TRP A 98 2.46 1.74 -6.23
CA TRP A 98 1.42 2.46 -5.49
C TRP A 98 2.01 3.51 -4.54
N ALA A 99 3.08 3.15 -3.82
CA ALA A 99 3.79 4.08 -2.93
C ALA A 99 4.38 5.27 -3.71
N LYS A 100 5.00 5.00 -4.86
CA LYS A 100 5.59 6.02 -5.74
C LYS A 100 4.53 6.97 -6.32
N ASP A 101 3.39 6.41 -6.73
CA ASP A 101 2.30 7.19 -7.32
C ASP A 101 1.50 7.97 -6.27
N ASN A 102 1.58 7.58 -4.99
CA ASN A 102 0.83 8.18 -3.88
C ASN A 102 1.75 8.57 -2.71
N PRO A 103 2.84 9.33 -2.89
CA PRO A 103 3.87 9.52 -1.87
C PRO A 103 3.34 10.18 -0.60
N ASN A 104 2.49 11.21 -0.71
CA ASN A 104 1.93 11.90 0.44
C ASN A 104 0.93 11.03 1.21
N LEU A 105 0.08 10.28 0.49
CA LEU A 105 -0.82 9.32 1.12
C LEU A 105 -0.03 8.18 1.78
N TYR A 106 1.01 7.66 1.14
CA TYR A 106 1.89 6.65 1.71
C TYR A 106 2.53 7.13 3.03
N ARG A 107 3.06 8.36 3.06
CA ARG A 107 3.61 8.97 4.29
C ARG A 107 2.54 9.13 5.38
N LEU A 108 1.31 9.47 5.01
CA LEU A 108 0.19 9.53 5.95
C LEU A 108 -0.14 8.15 6.53
N LEU A 109 -0.23 7.13 5.69
CA LEU A 109 -0.60 5.77 6.10
C LEU A 109 0.49 5.08 6.92
N PHE A 110 1.77 5.24 6.56
CA PHE A 110 2.87 4.47 7.14
C PHE A 110 3.85 5.30 7.95
N GLY A 111 3.83 6.62 7.82
CA GLY A 111 4.74 7.51 8.51
C GLY A 111 4.52 7.56 10.03
N LYS A 112 5.59 7.92 10.75
CA LYS A 112 5.58 7.99 12.23
C LYS A 112 4.65 9.08 12.77
N LYS A 113 4.49 10.17 12.05
CA LYS A 113 3.77 11.36 12.53
C LYS A 113 2.32 11.07 12.92
N TYR A 114 1.64 10.26 12.12
CA TYR A 114 0.23 9.90 12.32
C TYR A 114 0.04 8.51 12.96
N ALA A 115 1.12 7.90 13.46
CA ALA A 115 1.06 6.61 14.12
C ALA A 115 0.02 6.55 15.24
N PRO A 116 -0.13 7.55 16.15
CA PRO A 116 -1.13 7.49 17.21
C PRO A 116 -2.58 7.44 16.69
N LEU A 117 -2.88 8.12 15.57
CA LEU A 117 -4.20 8.08 14.95
C LEU A 117 -4.45 6.73 14.28
N ARG A 118 -3.45 6.23 13.54
CA ARG A 118 -3.49 4.93 12.86
C ARG A 118 -3.64 3.77 13.85
N GLU A 119 -2.87 3.75 14.94
CA GLU A 119 -2.90 2.69 15.94
C GLU A 119 -4.24 2.55 16.65
N SER A 120 -5.05 3.62 16.66
CA SER A 120 -6.43 3.56 17.14
C SER A 120 -7.40 2.87 16.17
N LEU A 121 -6.99 2.67 14.91
CA LEU A 121 -7.81 2.14 13.82
C LEU A 121 -7.36 0.76 13.37
N LEU A 122 -6.05 0.53 13.33
CA LEU A 122 -5.44 -0.64 12.71
C LEU A 122 -4.40 -1.27 13.63
N SER A 123 -4.47 -2.57 13.78
CA SER A 123 -3.46 -3.37 14.45
C SER A 123 -3.14 -4.60 13.59
N ILE A 124 -1.85 -4.86 13.39
CA ILE A 124 -1.39 -6.09 12.73
C ILE A 124 -1.75 -7.32 13.57
N LYS A 125 -1.91 -7.15 14.89
CA LYS A 125 -2.20 -8.25 15.82
C LYS A 125 -3.63 -8.78 15.73
N ASP A 126 -4.58 -7.94 15.33
CA ASP A 126 -6.00 -8.28 15.23
C ASP A 126 -6.50 -8.45 13.78
N ASP A 127 -5.55 -8.65 12.84
CA ASP A 127 -5.82 -8.85 11.42
C ASP A 127 -6.60 -7.69 10.74
N SER A 128 -6.58 -6.50 11.33
CA SER A 128 -7.27 -5.33 10.74
C SER A 128 -6.56 -4.76 9.50
N CYS A 129 -5.27 -5.06 9.31
CA CYS A 129 -4.52 -4.70 8.10
C CYS A 129 -4.69 -5.78 7.02
N LYS A 130 -5.72 -5.66 6.18
CA LYS A 130 -6.13 -6.69 5.19
C LYS A 130 -5.01 -7.06 4.21
N ALA A 131 -4.26 -6.08 3.69
CA ALA A 131 -3.14 -6.34 2.78
C ALA A 131 -2.04 -7.19 3.45
N PHE A 132 -1.75 -6.97 4.75
CA PHE A 132 -0.82 -7.79 5.50
C PHE A 132 -1.36 -9.21 5.74
N VAL A 133 -2.65 -9.34 6.04
CA VAL A 133 -3.32 -10.64 6.16
C VAL A 133 -3.23 -11.43 4.86
N SER A 134 -3.49 -10.78 3.72
CA SER A 134 -3.38 -11.40 2.39
C SER A 134 -1.94 -11.82 2.07
N LEU A 135 -0.95 -11.04 2.47
CA LEU A 135 0.47 -11.39 2.33
C LEU A 135 0.81 -12.62 3.18
N LYS A 136 0.41 -12.64 4.46
CA LYS A 136 0.61 -13.79 5.36
C LYS A 136 -0.05 -15.05 4.80
N GLN A 137 -1.29 -14.94 4.29
CA GLN A 137 -1.99 -16.06 3.65
C GLN A 137 -1.24 -16.58 2.42
N THR A 138 -0.72 -15.69 1.58
CA THR A 138 0.06 -16.08 0.40
C THR A 138 1.35 -16.84 0.78
N VAL A 139 2.01 -16.41 1.85
CA VAL A 139 3.15 -17.15 2.41
C VAL A 139 2.73 -18.54 2.90
N GLN A 140 1.60 -18.66 3.59
CA GLN A 140 1.05 -19.94 4.06
C GLN A 140 0.70 -20.87 2.90
N ASP A 141 0.01 -20.38 1.86
CA ASP A 141 -0.28 -21.12 0.63
C ASP A 141 1.03 -21.67 -0.01
N GLY A 142 2.09 -20.85 0.01
CA GLY A 142 3.42 -21.24 -0.47
C GLY A 142 4.08 -22.32 0.37
N GLN A 143 3.91 -22.28 1.69
CA GLN A 143 4.41 -23.30 2.61
C GLN A 143 3.65 -24.64 2.46
N GLU A 144 2.33 -24.58 2.28
CA GLU A 144 1.48 -25.74 2.07
C GLU A 144 1.80 -26.45 0.75
N SER A 145 2.04 -25.67 -0.33
CA SER A 145 2.46 -26.21 -1.63
C SER A 145 3.93 -26.65 -1.68
N GLY A 146 4.72 -26.41 -0.62
CA GLY A 146 6.12 -26.79 -0.53
C GLY A 146 7.06 -25.88 -1.34
N ILE A 147 6.58 -24.77 -1.86
CA ILE A 147 7.36 -23.75 -2.58
C ILE A 147 8.14 -22.89 -1.59
N ILE A 148 7.51 -22.44 -0.51
CA ILE A 148 8.12 -21.65 0.56
C ILE A 148 8.54 -22.56 1.70
N LYS A 149 9.66 -22.25 2.35
CA LYS A 149 10.15 -22.95 3.54
C LYS A 149 9.11 -22.89 4.66
N LYS A 150 8.86 -24.04 5.33
CA LYS A 150 7.98 -24.10 6.50
C LYS A 150 8.67 -23.49 7.72
N GLU A 151 8.43 -22.20 7.91
CA GLU A 151 8.89 -21.40 9.04
C GLU A 151 7.70 -20.60 9.59
N ASP A 152 7.93 -19.68 10.50
CA ASP A 152 6.89 -18.78 11.02
C ASP A 152 6.42 -17.82 9.90
N SER A 153 5.21 -18.05 9.37
CA SER A 153 4.65 -17.28 8.25
C SER A 153 4.45 -15.81 8.59
N TYR A 154 4.19 -15.49 9.85
CA TYR A 154 4.08 -14.11 10.32
C TYR A 154 5.42 -13.38 10.22
N LYS A 155 6.52 -14.00 10.67
CA LYS A 155 7.87 -13.44 10.57
C LYS A 155 8.30 -13.28 9.13
N GLN A 156 8.04 -14.29 8.28
CA GLN A 156 8.33 -14.21 6.85
C GLN A 156 7.58 -13.05 6.19
N ALA A 157 6.27 -12.89 6.49
CA ALA A 157 5.48 -11.77 5.97
C ALA A 157 6.00 -10.40 6.44
N ILE A 158 6.44 -10.28 7.70
CA ILE A 158 7.06 -9.04 8.21
C ILE A 158 8.36 -8.71 7.49
N ILE A 159 9.23 -9.70 7.24
CA ILE A 159 10.50 -9.48 6.52
C ILE A 159 10.23 -8.98 5.10
N ILE A 160 9.28 -9.60 4.40
CA ILE A 160 8.86 -9.15 3.07
C ILE A 160 8.34 -7.71 3.12
N TRP A 161 7.41 -7.45 4.02
CA TRP A 161 6.82 -6.11 4.16
C TRP A 161 7.84 -5.04 4.54
N ALA A 162 8.76 -5.33 5.47
CA ALA A 162 9.82 -4.42 5.87
C ALA A 162 10.75 -4.07 4.69
N SER A 163 11.05 -5.04 3.82
CA SER A 163 11.87 -4.80 2.62
C SER A 163 11.15 -3.90 1.62
N LEU A 164 9.86 -4.16 1.36
CA LEU A 164 9.03 -3.32 0.49
C LEU A 164 8.88 -1.91 1.04
N HIS A 165 8.60 -1.81 2.33
CA HIS A 165 8.45 -0.52 3.01
C HIS A 165 9.74 0.30 2.98
N GLY A 166 10.89 -0.34 3.24
CA GLY A 166 12.20 0.30 3.18
C GLY A 166 12.50 0.85 1.79
N LEU A 167 12.34 0.04 0.74
CA LEU A 167 12.57 0.48 -0.64
C LEU A 167 11.59 1.58 -1.05
N SER A 168 10.29 1.45 -0.73
CA SER A 168 9.30 2.49 -1.01
C SER A 168 9.66 3.82 -0.36
N SER A 169 10.10 3.80 0.91
CA SER A 169 10.49 5.03 1.63
C SER A 169 11.70 5.70 0.98
N LEU A 170 12.71 4.92 0.55
CA LEU A 170 13.87 5.47 -0.16
C LEU A 170 13.47 6.12 -1.49
N ILE A 171 12.55 5.49 -2.23
CA ILE A 171 12.07 6.02 -3.51
C ILE A 171 11.28 7.31 -3.32
N ILE A 172 10.30 7.34 -2.41
CA ILE A 172 9.42 8.49 -2.23
C ILE A 172 10.11 9.69 -1.58
N ASP A 173 11.21 9.46 -0.84
CA ASP A 173 12.02 10.51 -0.21
C ASP A 173 13.22 10.92 -1.09
N ASP A 174 13.35 10.30 -2.27
CA ASP A 174 14.44 10.50 -3.23
C ASP A 174 15.83 10.43 -2.61
N PHE A 175 15.99 9.47 -1.70
CA PHE A 175 17.24 9.30 -0.95
C PHE A 175 18.27 8.55 -1.80
N LEU A 176 19.47 9.12 -1.97
CA LEU A 176 20.57 8.53 -2.74
C LEU A 176 20.25 8.32 -4.24
N ASP A 177 19.45 9.20 -4.85
CA ASP A 177 19.10 9.14 -6.27
C ASP A 177 18.46 7.78 -6.69
N VAL A 178 17.79 7.12 -5.76
CA VAL A 178 17.18 5.80 -5.96
C VAL A 178 16.13 5.80 -7.06
N GLN A 179 15.55 6.96 -7.36
CA GLN A 179 14.57 7.14 -8.44
C GLN A 179 15.06 6.66 -9.80
N GLU A 180 16.37 6.78 -10.08
CA GLU A 180 16.94 6.40 -11.39
C GLU A 180 17.08 4.87 -11.54
N ILE A 181 17.26 4.14 -10.42
CA ILE A 181 17.58 2.71 -10.42
C ILE A 181 16.56 1.83 -9.67
N TYR A 182 15.41 2.40 -9.28
CA TYR A 182 14.48 1.69 -8.39
C TYR A 182 13.93 0.38 -8.98
N GLU A 183 13.79 0.28 -10.30
CA GLU A 183 13.35 -0.96 -10.94
C GLU A 183 14.38 -2.07 -10.83
N GLU A 184 15.66 -1.74 -10.95
CA GLU A 184 16.76 -2.71 -10.78
C GLU A 184 16.85 -3.14 -9.32
N LEU A 185 16.83 -2.17 -8.40
CA LEU A 185 16.83 -2.44 -6.96
C LEU A 185 15.64 -3.30 -6.53
N TYR A 186 14.43 -3.02 -7.05
CA TYR A 186 13.28 -3.85 -6.78
C TYR A 186 13.49 -5.29 -7.26
N ASN A 187 13.95 -5.49 -8.49
CA ASN A 187 14.19 -6.82 -9.03
C ASN A 187 15.25 -7.59 -8.22
N ASP A 188 16.31 -6.93 -7.80
CA ASP A 188 17.37 -7.56 -6.99
C ASP A 188 16.91 -7.83 -5.55
N MET A 189 16.13 -6.94 -4.97
CA MET A 189 15.46 -7.16 -3.68
C MET A 189 14.51 -8.37 -3.78
N PHE A 190 13.66 -8.44 -4.82
CA PHE A 190 12.74 -9.55 -5.03
C PHE A 190 13.48 -10.90 -5.17
N LYS A 191 14.55 -10.95 -5.97
CA LYS A 191 15.42 -12.14 -6.11
C LYS A 191 15.98 -12.58 -4.76
N SER A 192 16.48 -11.63 -3.97
CA SER A 192 17.06 -11.88 -2.65
C SER A 192 16.01 -12.44 -1.68
N LEU A 193 14.83 -11.82 -1.62
CA LEU A 193 13.69 -12.29 -0.82
C LEU A 193 13.26 -13.70 -1.25
N LEU A 194 13.08 -13.91 -2.55
CA LEU A 194 12.66 -15.20 -3.09
C LEU A 194 13.68 -16.29 -2.76
N SER A 195 14.98 -16.04 -2.94
CA SER A 195 16.06 -16.98 -2.60
C SER A 195 16.07 -17.35 -1.11
N GLY A 196 15.77 -16.39 -0.24
CA GLY A 196 15.63 -16.64 1.20
C GLY A 196 14.41 -17.49 1.58
N LEU A 197 13.31 -17.32 0.85
CA LEU A 197 12.02 -17.95 1.12
C LEU A 197 11.86 -19.35 0.53
N ILE A 198 12.41 -19.60 -0.67
CA ILE A 198 12.20 -20.87 -1.40
C ILE A 198 12.82 -22.06 -0.65
N SER A 199 12.08 -23.17 -0.62
CA SER A 199 12.56 -24.43 -0.09
C SER A 199 13.61 -25.06 -1.02
N ASN A 200 14.65 -25.71 -0.44
CA ASN A 200 15.71 -26.40 -1.20
C ASN A 200 15.19 -27.56 -2.10
N LYS A 201 13.93 -27.94 -1.97
CA LYS A 201 13.27 -28.97 -2.79
C LYS A 201 12.83 -28.47 -4.16
N VAL A 202 12.86 -27.16 -4.38
CA VAL A 202 12.32 -26.54 -5.60
C VAL A 202 13.48 -26.17 -6.52
N LYS A 203 13.87 -27.09 -7.42
CA LYS A 203 14.56 -26.76 -8.68
C LYS A 203 13.65 -25.96 -9.65
N LEU A 204 12.65 -25.26 -9.11
CA LEU A 204 11.52 -24.72 -9.87
C LEU A 204 11.76 -23.34 -10.48
N ILE A 205 12.86 -22.69 -10.13
CA ILE A 205 13.15 -21.33 -10.64
C ILE A 205 13.37 -21.36 -12.16
N SER A 206 13.81 -22.51 -12.71
CA SER A 206 14.02 -22.67 -14.16
C SER A 206 12.76 -22.90 -14.97
N SER A 207 11.62 -23.15 -14.36
CA SER A 207 10.37 -23.50 -15.07
C SER A 207 9.34 -22.37 -15.13
N ILE A 208 9.58 -21.23 -14.48
CA ILE A 208 8.66 -20.08 -14.49
C ILE A 208 9.18 -19.08 -15.53
N PRO A 209 8.52 -18.93 -16.71
CA PRO A 209 9.04 -18.13 -17.82
C PRO A 209 9.33 -16.67 -17.44
N PHE A 210 8.53 -16.10 -16.56
CA PHE A 210 8.67 -14.73 -16.11
C PHE A 210 9.89 -14.54 -15.16
N VAL A 211 10.06 -15.45 -14.21
CA VAL A 211 11.19 -15.43 -13.26
C VAL A 211 12.51 -15.68 -13.98
N ASN A 212 12.51 -16.51 -15.03
CA ASN A 212 13.69 -16.73 -15.88
C ASN A 212 14.18 -15.45 -16.55
N ASN A 213 13.28 -14.54 -16.94
CA ASN A 213 13.68 -13.25 -17.52
C ASN A 213 14.26 -12.29 -16.46
N ILE A 214 13.77 -12.38 -15.22
CA ILE A 214 14.27 -11.58 -14.10
C ILE A 214 15.57 -12.12 -13.54
N LEU A 215 15.75 -13.47 -13.55
CA LEU A 215 16.91 -14.15 -12.98
C LEU A 215 18.07 -14.35 -13.96
N LYS A 216 17.89 -14.05 -15.26
CA LYS A 216 19.02 -14.07 -16.21
C LYS A 216 20.02 -13.00 -15.82
N PRO A 217 21.31 -13.34 -15.67
CA PRO A 217 22.34 -12.32 -15.56
C PRO A 217 22.26 -11.43 -16.81
N LYS A 218 22.27 -10.09 -16.63
CA LYS A 218 22.54 -9.19 -17.76
C LYS A 218 23.89 -9.61 -18.32
N GLU A 219 23.95 -10.00 -19.59
CA GLU A 219 25.22 -10.12 -20.30
C GLU A 219 25.90 -8.74 -20.24
N LEU A 220 27.07 -8.70 -19.61
CA LEU A 220 27.93 -7.51 -19.51
C LEU A 220 28.55 -7.21 -20.88
#